data_0528b0f8f966d9cb200aaeca985ea56e
#
_entry.id   0528b0f8f966d9cb200aaeca985ea56e
#
_cell.length_a   1.000
_cell.length_b   1.000
_cell.length_c   1.000
_cell.angle_alpha   90.00
_cell.angle_beta   90.00
_cell.angle_gamma   90.00
#
_symmetry.space_group_name_H-M   'P 1'
#
loop_
_entity.id
_entity.type
_entity.pdbx_description
1 polymer ?
#
loop_
_entity_poly.entity_id
_entity_poly.type
_entity_poly.pdbx_seq_one_letter_code
_entity_poly.pdbx_strand_id
1 'polypeptide(L)'
;GELNDEAEDLHYFGGEILDAYVFANFNVGDVGANVRLCRHTIYWGQSLFLIGSVHSVGGSMNTFDGIKALSVPGSEARELFRPTNKLSTVIQLSDSFTVEAYASFEWENIRIPEATTFFSAADILYEDYEMFLLTVAPAFPGFDGPVGIGLETQDDEYSDSGEWGVNFSYYFENSGLEVSAYYLYYNSKVQDGKIGVINAAQGLTVGFFDEQIRALGLDPEPIKAAFGEAPDVVSAELGQVSIGKYKWMYKEDVDLYGLSFSKDLGGISLGLDLTHRRNTPLRSNTTQVVQSAFDNYPAPLAPVLEANFGPEFDFDGADGANYPRVPVGNTFPAVFNGVGFLTDTGIWQGGSYAFELVLAYLDEVTQGEELLMSTPTISLEEGDTSSNLALAFNPTWYQVFPGVDLTLRTSANIGLHGSAPNGLGGDEEVGLGTIGLEASVNQLWSADIRYNFFFGPQRNEIGAQWKDRDNISLTFKRTF
;
A
#
# COMPACT_ATOMS: atom_id res chain seq x y z
N GLY A 1 0.01 -26.20 -3.03
CA GLY A 1 1.33 -25.65 -3.22
C GLY A 1 1.98 -25.49 -1.87
N GLU A 2 3.25 -25.64 -1.80
CA GLU A 2 4.01 -25.22 -0.62
C GLU A 2 4.09 -23.70 -0.64
N LEU A 3 4.07 -23.06 0.55
CA LEU A 3 4.36 -21.64 0.68
C LEU A 3 5.85 -21.45 0.43
N ASN A 4 6.25 -20.26 -0.04
CA ASN A 4 7.65 -19.89 -0.07
C ASN A 4 8.15 -19.60 1.35
N ASP A 5 9.46 -19.49 1.57
CA ASP A 5 10.05 -19.37 2.90
C ASP A 5 9.53 -18.14 3.66
N GLU A 6 9.38 -17.01 2.99
CA GLU A 6 8.89 -15.77 3.61
C GLU A 6 7.39 -15.80 3.91
N ALA A 7 6.57 -16.35 3.02
CA ALA A 7 5.16 -16.59 3.29
C ALA A 7 4.99 -17.60 4.46
N GLU A 8 5.89 -18.57 4.60
CA GLU A 8 5.90 -19.49 5.74
C GLU A 8 6.22 -18.75 7.03
N ASP A 9 7.24 -17.90 7.05
CA ASP A 9 7.63 -17.10 8.22
C ASP A 9 6.52 -16.12 8.65
N LEU A 10 5.80 -15.52 7.71
CA LEU A 10 4.75 -14.55 8.01
C LEU A 10 3.38 -15.18 8.33
N HIS A 11 3.06 -16.36 7.79
CA HIS A 11 1.73 -16.97 7.92
C HIS A 11 1.69 -18.22 8.81
N TYR A 12 2.81 -18.93 9.01
CA TYR A 12 2.80 -20.19 9.73
C TYR A 12 2.94 -20.02 11.25
N PHE A 13 3.95 -19.32 11.69
CA PHE A 13 4.19 -19.06 13.11
C PHE A 13 5.09 -17.84 13.31
N GLY A 14 4.61 -16.85 14.03
CA GLY A 14 5.37 -15.64 14.31
C GLY A 14 4.94 -14.93 15.57
N GLY A 15 5.77 -13.99 16.02
CA GLY A 15 5.46 -13.07 17.10
C GLY A 15 6.10 -11.72 16.85
N GLU A 16 5.31 -10.66 16.93
CA GLU A 16 5.77 -9.30 16.71
C GLU A 16 5.58 -8.46 17.97
N ILE A 17 6.61 -7.71 18.34
CA ILE A 17 6.50 -6.70 19.40
C ILE A 17 5.98 -5.43 18.74
N LEU A 18 4.75 -5.04 19.05
CA LEU A 18 4.15 -3.82 18.53
C LEU A 18 4.77 -2.60 19.22
N ASP A 19 4.30 -2.23 20.39
CA ASP A 19 4.80 -1.04 21.10
C ASP A 19 5.83 -1.41 22.17
N ALA A 20 7.00 -0.78 22.11
CA ALA A 20 8.07 -0.93 23.10
C ALA A 20 8.83 0.40 23.24
N TYR A 21 8.39 1.26 24.15
CA TYR A 21 8.96 2.60 24.30
C TYR A 21 9.14 3.01 25.75
N VAL A 22 10.02 3.97 25.98
CA VAL A 22 10.15 4.70 27.24
C VAL A 22 9.51 6.08 27.09
N PHE A 23 8.93 6.60 28.15
CA PHE A 23 8.36 7.93 28.14
C PHE A 23 8.69 8.72 29.40
N ALA A 24 8.69 10.05 29.27
CA ALA A 24 8.83 10.96 30.39
C ALA A 24 7.78 12.08 30.28
N ASN A 25 7.14 12.38 31.42
CA ASN A 25 6.28 13.54 31.58
C ASN A 25 6.98 14.54 32.47
N PHE A 26 7.04 15.79 32.08
CA PHE A 26 7.65 16.84 32.89
C PHE A 26 6.98 18.18 32.57
N ASN A 27 7.15 19.13 33.52
CA ASN A 27 6.65 20.48 33.32
C ASN A 27 7.84 21.48 33.31
N VAL A 28 7.78 22.44 32.42
CA VAL A 28 8.69 23.59 32.40
C VAL A 28 7.87 24.86 32.66
N GLY A 29 7.81 25.28 33.93
CA GLY A 29 6.83 26.25 34.38
C GLY A 29 5.42 25.70 34.28
N ASP A 30 4.53 26.40 33.60
CA ASP A 30 3.15 25.99 33.37
C ASP A 30 2.96 25.12 32.12
N VAL A 31 4.04 24.86 31.37
CA VAL A 31 4.01 24.07 30.13
C VAL A 31 4.27 22.61 30.44
N GLY A 32 3.25 21.76 30.15
CA GLY A 32 3.38 20.31 30.24
C GLY A 32 4.02 19.72 28.98
N ALA A 33 4.92 18.77 29.14
CA ALA A 33 5.53 18.06 28.02
C ALA A 33 5.56 16.55 28.27
N ASN A 34 5.31 15.77 27.23
CA ASN A 34 5.50 14.33 27.15
C ASN A 34 6.52 14.04 26.06
N VAL A 35 7.48 13.16 26.34
CA VAL A 35 8.45 12.68 25.35
C VAL A 35 8.40 11.16 25.34
N ARG A 36 8.39 10.55 24.15
CA ARG A 36 8.47 9.10 23.95
C ARG A 36 9.66 8.78 23.06
N LEU A 37 10.35 7.69 23.35
CA LEU A 37 11.50 7.20 22.59
C LEU A 37 11.39 5.70 22.41
N CYS A 38 11.79 5.21 21.26
CA CYS A 38 11.78 3.85 20.73
C CYS A 38 10.48 3.51 19.97
N ARG A 39 10.10 2.24 19.91
CA ARG A 39 9.09 1.68 19.02
C ARG A 39 7.69 2.06 19.46
N HIS A 40 7.01 2.95 18.73
CA HIS A 40 5.63 3.36 18.99
C HIS A 40 4.96 3.96 17.76
N THR A 41 3.63 3.96 17.77
CA THR A 41 2.80 4.57 16.73
C THR A 41 2.33 5.96 17.17
N ILE A 42 2.26 6.89 16.21
CA ILE A 42 1.68 8.24 16.38
C ILE A 42 0.47 8.34 15.46
N TYR A 43 -0.63 8.85 15.97
CA TYR A 43 -1.87 9.01 15.22
C TYR A 43 -2.19 10.50 15.04
N TRP A 44 -1.89 11.05 13.86
CA TRP A 44 -2.32 12.37 13.45
C TRP A 44 -3.37 12.26 12.33
N GLY A 45 -4.21 13.28 12.22
CA GLY A 45 -5.34 13.28 11.29
C GLY A 45 -6.61 12.71 11.89
N GLN A 46 -7.68 12.69 11.10
CA GLN A 46 -9.03 12.33 11.52
C GLN A 46 -9.55 11.05 10.84
N SER A 47 -8.78 10.41 9.97
CA SER A 47 -9.21 9.24 9.21
C SER A 47 -9.63 8.07 10.12
N LEU A 48 -10.70 7.37 9.74
CA LEU A 48 -11.30 6.25 10.48
C LEU A 48 -11.02 4.89 9.84
N PHE A 49 -10.94 4.85 8.51
CA PHE A 49 -10.72 3.63 7.74
C PHE A 49 -9.35 3.62 7.08
N LEU A 50 -8.88 2.43 6.73
CA LEU A 50 -7.54 2.25 6.18
C LEU A 50 -7.31 3.07 4.90
N ILE A 51 -8.29 3.10 3.99
CA ILE A 51 -8.17 3.85 2.74
C ILE A 51 -8.09 5.35 3.01
N GLY A 52 -8.92 5.88 3.91
CA GLY A 52 -8.79 7.27 4.34
C GLY A 52 -7.44 7.55 4.98
N SER A 53 -6.93 6.63 5.80
CA SER A 53 -5.61 6.80 6.42
C SER A 53 -4.49 6.94 5.39
N VAL A 54 -4.51 6.18 4.30
CA VAL A 54 -3.52 6.29 3.22
C VAL A 54 -3.55 7.66 2.55
N HIS A 55 -4.72 8.28 2.43
CA HIS A 55 -4.92 9.59 1.82
C HIS A 55 -4.79 10.75 2.82
N SER A 56 -4.86 10.47 4.13
CA SER A 56 -4.71 11.43 5.22
C SER A 56 -3.25 11.55 5.69
N VAL A 57 -3.06 12.32 6.76
CA VAL A 57 -1.78 12.50 7.44
C VAL A 57 -1.26 11.20 8.04
N GLY A 58 -2.15 10.40 8.65
CA GLY A 58 -1.79 9.18 9.39
C GLY A 58 -1.05 8.14 8.57
N GLY A 59 -1.47 7.88 7.33
CA GLY A 59 -0.84 6.90 6.44
C GLY A 59 0.51 7.34 5.88
N SER A 60 0.87 8.63 5.99
CA SER A 60 2.17 9.13 5.57
C SER A 60 3.24 8.93 6.65
N MET A 61 2.85 8.90 7.92
CA MET A 61 3.76 8.75 9.05
C MET A 61 3.84 7.33 9.63
N ASN A 62 2.91 6.47 9.24
CA ASN A 62 2.82 5.10 9.74
C ASN A 62 2.78 4.10 8.59
N THR A 63 3.34 2.93 8.83
CA THR A 63 3.17 1.76 7.98
C THR A 63 2.11 0.83 8.57
N PHE A 64 1.51 -0.02 7.76
CA PHE A 64 0.50 -0.97 8.21
C PHE A 64 0.71 -2.37 7.62
N ASP A 65 0.10 -3.34 8.29
CA ASP A 65 0.11 -4.74 7.90
C ASP A 65 -1.16 -5.06 7.10
N GLY A 66 -1.04 -5.02 5.77
CA GLY A 66 -2.13 -5.36 4.85
C GLY A 66 -2.45 -6.85 4.84
N ILE A 67 -1.48 -7.71 5.18
CA ILE A 67 -1.69 -9.16 5.34
C ILE A 67 -2.67 -9.39 6.48
N LYS A 68 -2.38 -8.81 7.64
CA LYS A 68 -3.24 -8.90 8.82
C LYS A 68 -4.61 -8.28 8.60
N ALA A 69 -4.68 -7.17 7.88
CA ALA A 69 -5.94 -6.49 7.55
C ALA A 69 -6.88 -7.39 6.73
N LEU A 70 -6.34 -8.20 5.82
CA LEU A 70 -7.11 -9.09 4.95
C LEU A 70 -7.29 -10.50 5.54
N SER A 71 -6.24 -11.05 6.17
CA SER A 71 -6.18 -12.46 6.57
C SER A 71 -6.64 -12.70 8.01
N VAL A 72 -6.62 -11.69 8.88
CA VAL A 72 -7.01 -11.82 10.29
C VAL A 72 -8.26 -10.99 10.58
N PRO A 73 -9.44 -11.56 10.37
CA PRO A 73 -10.70 -10.86 10.56
C PRO A 73 -10.88 -10.41 12.01
N GLY A 74 -11.35 -9.18 12.17
CA GLY A 74 -11.55 -8.58 13.50
C GLY A 74 -10.30 -8.02 14.14
N SER A 75 -9.20 -7.85 13.40
CA SER A 75 -8.07 -7.04 13.83
C SER A 75 -8.49 -5.61 14.11
N GLU A 76 -8.00 -5.05 15.20
CA GLU A 76 -8.24 -3.64 15.53
C GLU A 76 -7.23 -2.75 14.81
N ALA A 77 -7.59 -1.48 14.53
CA ALA A 77 -6.71 -0.55 13.83
C ALA A 77 -5.30 -0.45 14.46
N ARG A 78 -5.21 -0.48 15.80
CA ARG A 78 -3.94 -0.50 16.53
C ARG A 78 -3.09 -1.76 16.28
N GLU A 79 -3.69 -2.85 15.84
CA GLU A 79 -3.00 -4.11 15.51
C GLU A 79 -2.53 -4.13 14.06
N LEU A 80 -3.08 -3.25 13.22
CA LEU A 80 -2.73 -3.12 11.81
C LEU A 80 -1.55 -2.17 11.60
N PHE A 81 -1.45 -1.11 12.38
CA PHE A 81 -0.30 -0.21 12.29
C PHE A 81 0.95 -0.86 12.88
N ARG A 82 2.05 -0.80 12.12
CA ARG A 82 3.36 -1.30 12.53
C ARG A 82 4.16 -0.15 13.14
N PRO A 83 4.43 -0.17 14.45
CA PRO A 83 5.22 0.88 15.08
C PRO A 83 6.67 0.82 14.62
N THR A 84 7.30 1.98 14.49
CA THR A 84 8.72 2.14 14.16
C THR A 84 9.46 2.89 15.25
N ASN A 85 10.79 2.77 15.29
CA ASN A 85 11.64 3.48 16.25
C ASN A 85 11.66 4.97 15.95
N LYS A 86 11.18 5.78 16.88
CA LYS A 86 11.09 7.24 16.75
C LYS A 86 11.21 7.95 18.09
N LEU A 87 11.56 9.23 18.03
CA LEU A 87 11.40 10.17 19.11
C LEU A 87 10.15 10.99 18.83
N SER A 88 9.25 11.10 19.77
CA SER A 88 8.09 12.00 19.68
C SER A 88 7.93 12.85 20.93
N THR A 89 7.35 14.01 20.75
CA THR A 89 7.02 14.92 21.84
C THR A 89 5.64 15.55 21.65
N VAL A 90 4.95 15.75 22.77
CA VAL A 90 3.71 16.52 22.86
C VAL A 90 3.94 17.63 23.89
N ILE A 91 3.74 18.85 23.52
CA ILE A 91 3.94 20.05 24.37
C ILE A 91 2.63 20.80 24.46
N GLN A 92 2.04 20.86 25.65
CA GLN A 92 0.83 21.62 25.96
C GLN A 92 1.20 23.05 26.33
N LEU A 93 1.16 23.96 25.36
CA LEU A 93 1.55 25.37 25.56
C LEU A 93 0.48 26.19 26.29
N SER A 94 -0.80 25.81 26.13
CA SER A 94 -1.93 26.36 26.89
C SER A 94 -3.06 25.34 26.92
N ASP A 95 -4.16 25.63 27.62
CA ASP A 95 -5.33 24.72 27.68
C ASP A 95 -5.91 24.42 26.28
N SER A 96 -5.70 25.33 25.33
CA SER A 96 -6.25 25.22 23.98
C SER A 96 -5.20 25.01 22.88
N PHE A 97 -3.89 25.07 23.19
CA PHE A 97 -2.85 24.99 22.17
C PHE A 97 -1.80 23.93 22.47
N THR A 98 -1.67 22.99 21.56
CA THR A 98 -0.71 21.86 21.63
C THR A 98 0.22 21.89 20.42
N VAL A 99 1.48 21.56 20.66
CA VAL A 99 2.49 21.34 19.62
C VAL A 99 3.01 19.93 19.76
N GLU A 100 3.05 19.20 18.65
CA GLU A 100 3.62 17.87 18.60
C GLU A 100 4.71 17.79 17.54
N ALA A 101 5.71 16.95 17.78
CA ALA A 101 6.76 16.71 16.79
C ALA A 101 7.26 15.26 16.89
N TYR A 102 7.77 14.74 15.80
CA TYR A 102 8.49 13.46 15.80
C TYR A 102 9.67 13.48 14.84
N ALA A 103 10.61 12.57 15.08
CA ALA A 103 11.68 12.19 14.17
C ALA A 103 11.81 10.66 14.19
N SER A 104 11.81 10.03 13.01
CA SER A 104 11.93 8.59 12.86
C SER A 104 13.38 8.17 12.63
N PHE A 105 13.76 7.02 13.20
CA PHE A 105 15.07 6.39 13.07
C PHE A 105 14.98 5.01 12.41
N GLU A 106 13.79 4.62 11.99
CA GLU A 106 13.49 3.37 11.33
C GLU A 106 12.42 3.61 10.27
N TRP A 107 12.66 3.10 9.08
CA TRP A 107 11.69 3.09 8.00
C TRP A 107 11.25 1.65 7.74
N GLU A 108 9.98 1.45 7.46
CA GLU A 108 9.41 0.18 7.03
C GLU A 108 8.32 0.41 5.99
N ASN A 109 8.21 -0.48 5.02
CA ASN A 109 7.17 -0.48 4.01
C ASN A 109 5.83 -1.03 4.54
N ILE A 110 4.78 -0.84 3.77
CA ILE A 110 3.49 -1.52 3.98
C ILE A 110 3.67 -2.99 3.62
N ARG A 111 3.23 -3.89 4.50
CA ARG A 111 3.13 -5.32 4.18
C ARG A 111 1.91 -5.56 3.31
N ILE A 112 2.09 -6.24 2.20
CA ILE A 112 1.02 -6.71 1.32
C ILE A 112 1.07 -8.24 1.25
N PRO A 113 -0.05 -8.93 0.94
CA PRO A 113 -0.08 -10.39 0.86
C PRO A 113 0.89 -10.91 -0.20
N GLU A 114 1.75 -11.83 0.20
CA GLU A 114 2.80 -12.43 -0.61
C GLU A 114 2.23 -13.27 -1.76
N ALA A 115 3.06 -13.50 -2.77
CA ALA A 115 2.79 -14.49 -3.80
C ALA A 115 2.45 -15.84 -3.15
N THR A 116 1.63 -16.65 -3.82
CA THR A 116 1.15 -17.95 -3.37
C THR A 116 0.15 -17.94 -2.21
N THR A 117 -0.09 -16.83 -1.54
CA THR A 117 -1.09 -16.72 -0.46
C THR A 117 -2.50 -16.46 -1.01
N PHE A 118 -3.53 -16.70 -0.17
CA PHE A 118 -4.93 -16.57 -0.59
C PHE A 118 -5.30 -15.16 -1.05
N PHE A 119 -4.73 -14.13 -0.44
CA PHE A 119 -4.99 -12.74 -0.77
C PHE A 119 -3.92 -12.08 -1.65
N SER A 120 -2.96 -12.85 -2.17
CA SER A 120 -2.02 -12.32 -3.14
C SER A 120 -2.75 -11.69 -4.32
N ALA A 121 -2.42 -10.46 -4.64
CA ALA A 121 -3.01 -9.75 -5.77
C ALA A 121 -2.27 -10.06 -7.09
N ALA A 122 -0.96 -10.31 -7.02
CA ALA A 122 -0.14 -10.74 -8.16
C ALA A 122 1.16 -11.38 -7.65
N ASP A 123 1.69 -12.31 -8.43
CA ASP A 123 2.91 -13.04 -8.08
C ASP A 123 4.16 -12.14 -8.02
N ILE A 124 4.09 -10.94 -8.57
CA ILE A 124 5.20 -9.98 -8.63
C ILE A 124 5.24 -9.01 -7.44
N LEU A 125 4.32 -9.14 -6.48
CA LEU A 125 4.11 -8.11 -5.46
C LEU A 125 4.95 -8.32 -4.19
N TYR A 126 5.87 -9.30 -4.16
CA TYR A 126 6.64 -9.58 -2.96
C TYR A 126 8.10 -9.95 -3.22
N GLU A 127 8.94 -9.80 -2.20
CA GLU A 127 10.39 -9.91 -2.28
C GLU A 127 10.90 -11.31 -2.60
N ASP A 128 10.16 -12.35 -2.26
CA ASP A 128 10.53 -13.75 -2.47
C ASP A 128 10.03 -14.35 -3.80
N TYR A 129 9.46 -13.53 -4.68
CA TYR A 129 9.08 -14.04 -5.99
C TYR A 129 10.26 -13.98 -6.96
N GLU A 130 10.63 -15.14 -7.48
CA GLU A 130 11.85 -15.28 -8.29
C GLU A 130 11.73 -14.63 -9.67
N MET A 131 10.51 -14.46 -10.23
CA MET A 131 10.37 -14.01 -11.61
C MET A 131 9.00 -13.42 -11.96
N PHE A 132 8.98 -12.27 -12.60
CA PHE A 132 7.82 -11.74 -13.32
C PHE A 132 7.70 -12.44 -14.69
N LEU A 133 6.68 -13.26 -14.88
CA LEU A 133 6.46 -13.99 -16.12
C LEU A 133 5.97 -13.06 -17.23
N LEU A 134 6.74 -12.97 -18.31
CA LEU A 134 6.36 -12.26 -19.54
C LEU A 134 5.58 -13.18 -20.49
N THR A 135 5.95 -14.46 -20.55
CA THR A 135 5.25 -15.46 -21.34
C THR A 135 5.42 -16.86 -20.79
N VAL A 136 4.38 -17.67 -20.94
CA VAL A 136 4.36 -19.10 -20.59
C VAL A 136 4.31 -19.99 -21.84
N ALA A 137 4.19 -19.42 -23.02
CA ALA A 137 4.22 -20.14 -24.30
C ALA A 137 5.65 -20.23 -24.81
N PRO A 138 5.97 -21.14 -25.76
CA PRO A 138 7.29 -21.18 -26.34
C PRO A 138 7.67 -19.81 -26.90
N ALA A 139 8.48 -19.08 -26.13
CA ALA A 139 8.90 -17.73 -26.46
C ALA A 139 9.95 -17.72 -27.58
N PHE A 140 10.68 -18.82 -27.70
CA PHE A 140 11.75 -18.95 -28.66
C PHE A 140 11.73 -20.35 -29.34
N PRO A 141 12.10 -20.48 -30.59
CA PRO A 141 12.26 -21.78 -31.23
C PRO A 141 13.22 -22.67 -30.45
N GLY A 142 12.73 -23.81 -29.93
CA GLY A 142 13.52 -24.75 -29.16
C GLY A 142 13.55 -24.54 -27.66
N PHE A 143 12.79 -23.58 -27.14
CA PHE A 143 12.57 -23.37 -25.70
C PHE A 143 11.09 -23.41 -25.37
N ASP A 144 10.66 -24.39 -24.57
CA ASP A 144 9.29 -24.64 -24.17
C ASP A 144 8.96 -24.11 -22.75
N GLY A 145 9.93 -23.47 -22.09
CA GLY A 145 9.81 -22.95 -20.74
C GLY A 145 9.30 -21.50 -20.66
N PRO A 146 8.90 -21.03 -19.48
CA PRO A 146 8.51 -19.65 -19.25
C PRO A 146 9.70 -18.70 -19.35
N VAL A 147 9.43 -17.48 -19.82
CA VAL A 147 10.40 -16.38 -19.88
C VAL A 147 9.89 -15.24 -19.02
N GLY A 148 10.75 -14.66 -18.22
CA GLY A 148 10.38 -13.60 -17.32
C GLY A 148 11.53 -12.65 -16.95
N ILE A 149 11.27 -11.78 -16.00
CA ILE A 149 12.23 -10.86 -15.39
C ILE A 149 12.41 -11.28 -13.94
N GLY A 150 13.64 -11.56 -13.53
CA GLY A 150 13.95 -11.98 -12.16
C GLY A 150 13.83 -10.82 -11.17
N LEU A 151 13.44 -11.13 -9.94
CA LEU A 151 13.54 -10.17 -8.84
C LEU A 151 15.01 -10.06 -8.41
N GLU A 152 15.49 -8.86 -8.25
CA GLU A 152 16.76 -8.61 -7.57
C GLU A 152 16.47 -8.50 -6.07
N THR A 153 17.06 -9.39 -5.28
CA THR A 153 17.01 -9.28 -3.83
C THR A 153 17.58 -7.92 -3.43
N GLN A 154 16.79 -7.17 -2.68
CA GLN A 154 17.17 -5.82 -2.31
C GLN A 154 18.25 -5.82 -1.24
N ASP A 155 19.45 -5.43 -1.63
CA ASP A 155 20.49 -4.95 -0.71
C ASP A 155 20.50 -3.41 -0.61
N ASP A 156 19.60 -2.71 -1.31
CA ASP A 156 19.52 -1.27 -1.25
C ASP A 156 18.84 -0.84 0.05
N GLU A 157 19.63 -0.42 1.00
CA GLU A 157 19.16 0.24 2.21
C GLU A 157 18.48 1.56 1.84
N TYR A 158 17.16 1.62 1.95
CA TYR A 158 16.44 2.90 2.03
C TYR A 158 16.88 3.63 3.29
N SER A 159 16.85 4.96 3.25
CA SER A 159 17.25 5.74 4.41
C SER A 159 16.34 5.44 5.61
N ASP A 160 16.85 4.73 6.60
CA ASP A 160 16.15 4.43 7.86
C ASP A 160 15.85 5.68 8.70
N SER A 161 16.44 6.81 8.35
CA SER A 161 16.36 8.03 9.12
C SER A 161 16.07 9.24 8.23
N GLY A 162 15.68 10.33 8.86
CA GLY A 162 15.44 11.60 8.16
C GLY A 162 13.97 11.98 8.07
N GLU A 163 13.05 11.06 8.35
CA GLU A 163 11.64 11.39 8.43
C GLU A 163 11.33 12.18 9.70
N TRP A 164 10.56 13.23 9.57
CA TRP A 164 10.12 14.03 10.70
C TRP A 164 8.81 14.76 10.40
N GLY A 165 8.14 15.19 11.44
CA GLY A 165 6.93 16.01 11.30
C GLY A 165 6.66 16.89 12.50
N VAL A 166 5.84 17.88 12.26
CA VAL A 166 5.30 18.79 13.28
C VAL A 166 3.80 18.96 13.13
N ASN A 167 3.11 19.08 14.25
CA ASN A 167 1.69 19.35 14.33
C ASN A 167 1.44 20.51 15.29
N PHE A 168 0.56 21.42 14.88
CA PHE A 168 0.06 22.53 15.68
C PHE A 168 -1.45 22.39 15.80
N SER A 169 -1.96 22.09 16.99
CA SER A 169 -3.39 21.90 17.25
C SER A 169 -3.94 22.99 18.13
N TYR A 170 -5.05 23.57 17.72
CA TYR A 170 -5.76 24.59 18.48
C TYR A 170 -7.23 24.23 18.68
N TYR A 171 -7.67 24.19 19.92
CA TYR A 171 -9.04 23.96 20.30
C TYR A 171 -9.79 25.26 20.59
N PHE A 172 -10.84 25.54 19.81
CA PHE A 172 -11.71 26.70 19.97
C PHE A 172 -12.84 26.39 20.95
N GLU A 173 -12.66 26.69 22.23
CA GLU A 173 -13.58 26.36 23.32
C GLU A 173 -15.05 26.80 23.04
N ASN A 174 -15.24 28.00 22.50
CA ASN A 174 -16.58 28.56 22.23
C ASN A 174 -17.34 27.78 21.15
N SER A 175 -16.67 27.16 20.23
CA SER A 175 -17.29 26.45 19.10
C SER A 175 -17.17 24.93 19.22
N GLY A 176 -16.30 24.43 20.09
CA GLY A 176 -15.95 23.02 20.17
C GLY A 176 -15.24 22.50 18.90
N LEU A 177 -14.62 23.41 18.15
CA LEU A 177 -13.86 23.07 16.94
C LEU A 177 -12.38 22.91 17.29
N GLU A 178 -11.79 21.81 16.91
CA GLU A 178 -10.34 21.63 16.90
C GLU A 178 -9.81 21.77 15.48
N VAL A 179 -8.71 22.50 15.33
CA VAL A 179 -8.01 22.70 14.05
C VAL A 179 -6.56 22.31 14.26
N SER A 180 -6.05 21.46 13.40
CA SER A 180 -4.64 21.04 13.38
C SER A 180 -3.99 21.36 12.05
N ALA A 181 -2.73 21.79 12.10
CA ALA A 181 -1.92 22.06 10.92
C ALA A 181 -0.63 21.24 10.99
N TYR A 182 -0.31 20.56 9.91
CA TYR A 182 0.77 19.58 9.84
C TYR A 182 1.77 19.95 8.75
N TYR A 183 3.02 19.62 9.03
CA TYR A 183 4.04 19.43 8.01
C TYR A 183 4.79 18.14 8.28
N LEU A 184 4.94 17.31 7.26
CA LEU A 184 5.70 16.08 7.29
C LEU A 184 6.69 16.04 6.14
N TYR A 185 7.88 15.54 6.43
CA TYR A 185 8.89 15.15 5.47
C TYR A 185 9.16 13.66 5.68
N TYR A 186 8.85 12.85 4.66
CA TYR A 186 8.84 11.40 4.82
C TYR A 186 9.19 10.65 3.53
N ASN A 187 9.52 9.38 3.65
CA ASN A 187 9.70 8.45 2.56
C ASN A 187 8.42 7.64 2.36
N SER A 188 7.99 7.46 1.11
CA SER A 188 6.79 6.69 0.79
C SER A 188 6.90 5.29 1.37
N LYS A 189 5.83 4.84 2.03
CA LYS A 189 5.74 3.49 2.60
C LYS A 189 4.95 2.55 1.71
N VAL A 190 4.28 3.12 0.75
CA VAL A 190 3.58 2.40 -0.30
C VAL A 190 4.61 2.07 -1.35
N GLN A 191 4.69 0.80 -1.67
CA GLN A 191 5.33 0.36 -2.90
C GLN A 191 4.63 1.09 -4.03
N ASP A 192 5.38 1.71 -4.91
CA ASP A 192 4.83 2.41 -6.07
C ASP A 192 4.20 1.48 -7.08
N GLY A 193 3.67 0.41 -6.58
CA GLY A 193 2.92 -0.58 -7.32
C GLY A 193 3.68 -1.19 -8.47
N LYS A 194 4.96 -0.81 -8.72
CA LYS A 194 5.61 -1.27 -9.94
C LYS A 194 7.12 -1.12 -9.98
N ILE A 195 7.61 -2.13 -10.28
CA ILE A 195 8.75 -2.70 -10.91
C ILE A 195 9.70 -1.62 -11.46
N GLY A 196 10.70 -1.29 -10.69
CA GLY A 196 11.93 -0.72 -11.25
C GLY A 196 12.71 -1.84 -11.92
N VAL A 197 12.80 -1.88 -13.23
CA VAL A 197 13.69 -2.80 -13.92
C VAL A 197 15.08 -2.25 -13.85
N ILE A 198 15.95 -2.91 -13.11
CA ILE A 198 17.24 -2.32 -12.75
C ILE A 198 18.31 -2.55 -13.77
N ASN A 199 18.35 -3.64 -14.40
CA ASN A 199 19.36 -3.93 -15.40
C ASN A 199 18.99 -5.18 -16.20
N ALA A 200 18.31 -4.94 -17.27
CA ALA A 200 18.00 -5.99 -18.21
C ALA A 200 19.23 -6.69 -18.79
N ALA A 201 20.38 -6.03 -18.75
CA ALA A 201 21.62 -6.56 -19.31
C ALA A 201 22.24 -7.72 -18.50
N GLN A 202 21.93 -7.86 -17.23
CA GLN A 202 22.53 -8.90 -16.40
C GLN A 202 21.88 -10.27 -16.53
N GLY A 203 20.73 -10.37 -17.17
CA GLY A 203 19.91 -11.59 -17.20
C GLY A 203 20.05 -12.51 -18.41
N LEU A 204 20.79 -12.17 -19.44
CA LEU A 204 20.93 -13.02 -20.61
C LEU A 204 22.15 -13.97 -20.52
N THR A 205 21.90 -15.24 -20.22
CA THR A 205 22.89 -16.27 -20.51
C THR A 205 22.96 -16.48 -21.99
N VAL A 206 23.91 -15.84 -22.58
CA VAL A 206 24.13 -15.85 -24.02
C VAL A 206 24.39 -17.24 -24.56
N GLY A 207 24.91 -18.17 -23.75
CA GLY A 207 25.14 -19.56 -24.17
C GLY A 207 23.84 -20.29 -24.52
N PHE A 208 22.75 -19.98 -23.83
CA PHE A 208 21.45 -20.60 -24.09
C PHE A 208 20.80 -20.05 -25.38
N PHE A 209 20.99 -18.76 -25.68
CA PHE A 209 20.42 -18.12 -26.87
C PHE A 209 21.30 -18.17 -28.13
N ASP A 210 22.49 -18.73 -28.06
CA ASP A 210 23.42 -18.79 -29.21
C ASP A 210 22.78 -19.37 -30.46
N GLU A 211 21.99 -20.45 -30.33
CA GLU A 211 21.34 -21.07 -31.46
C GLU A 211 20.17 -20.24 -31.99
N GLN A 212 19.41 -19.61 -31.10
CA GLN A 212 18.26 -18.74 -31.44
C GLN A 212 18.74 -17.45 -32.10
N ILE A 213 19.79 -16.83 -31.56
CA ILE A 213 20.40 -15.64 -32.15
C ILE A 213 20.96 -15.95 -33.54
N ARG A 214 21.63 -17.10 -33.72
CA ARG A 214 22.11 -17.54 -35.05
C ARG A 214 20.97 -17.90 -35.99
N ALA A 215 19.83 -18.43 -35.48
CA ALA A 215 18.67 -18.73 -36.31
C ALA A 215 18.03 -17.44 -36.88
N LEU A 216 18.18 -16.31 -36.18
CA LEU A 216 17.78 -14.98 -36.63
C LEU A 216 18.84 -14.32 -37.55
N GLY A 217 19.94 -15.00 -37.88
CA GLY A 217 20.98 -14.47 -38.71
C GLY A 217 21.94 -13.49 -38.02
N LEU A 218 21.90 -13.42 -36.70
CA LEU A 218 22.74 -12.55 -35.89
C LEU A 218 23.96 -13.31 -35.35
N ASP A 219 25.04 -12.56 -35.06
CA ASP A 219 26.23 -13.10 -34.38
C ASP A 219 26.06 -12.95 -32.86
N PRO A 220 26.12 -14.03 -32.07
CA PRO A 220 26.03 -13.95 -30.62
C PRO A 220 27.24 -13.31 -29.93
N GLU A 221 28.41 -13.26 -30.56
CA GLU A 221 29.62 -12.81 -29.89
C GLU A 221 29.63 -11.29 -29.53
N PRO A 222 29.15 -10.35 -30.39
CA PRO A 222 28.95 -8.97 -29.99
C PRO A 222 27.95 -8.79 -28.82
N ILE A 223 26.94 -9.63 -28.78
CA ILE A 223 25.92 -9.64 -27.72
C ILE A 223 26.59 -10.09 -26.41
N LYS A 224 27.34 -11.18 -26.42
CA LYS A 224 28.14 -11.64 -25.27
C LYS A 224 29.09 -10.57 -24.75
N ALA A 225 29.78 -9.89 -25.66
CA ALA A 225 30.73 -8.84 -25.31
C ALA A 225 30.04 -7.62 -24.65
N ALA A 226 28.79 -7.33 -25.02
CA ALA A 226 28.03 -6.22 -24.47
C ALA A 226 27.47 -6.52 -23.04
N PHE A 227 27.21 -7.80 -22.75
CA PHE A 227 26.59 -8.20 -21.49
C PHE A 227 27.57 -8.76 -20.44
N GLY A 228 28.84 -9.00 -20.78
CA GLY A 228 29.82 -9.59 -19.87
C GLY A 228 29.61 -11.09 -19.63
N GLU A 229 30.33 -11.65 -18.63
CA GLU A 229 30.09 -13.03 -18.19
C GLU A 229 28.71 -13.13 -17.55
N ALA A 230 27.91 -14.08 -18.03
CA ALA A 230 26.53 -14.22 -17.68
C ALA A 230 26.32 -14.56 -16.19
N PRO A 231 25.42 -13.88 -15.49
CA PRO A 231 24.99 -14.29 -14.17
C PRO A 231 24.07 -15.53 -14.22
N ASP A 232 23.82 -16.12 -13.08
CA ASP A 232 23.00 -17.31 -12.85
C ASP A 232 21.53 -17.09 -13.26
N VAL A 233 21.20 -17.39 -14.49
CA VAL A 233 19.95 -16.98 -15.13
C VAL A 233 18.98 -18.10 -15.33
N VAL A 234 19.41 -19.32 -15.13
CA VAL A 234 18.51 -20.46 -15.24
C VAL A 234 18.35 -21.02 -13.84
N SER A 235 17.20 -20.89 -13.25
CA SER A 235 16.78 -21.84 -12.24
C SER A 235 16.70 -23.19 -12.94
N ALA A 236 17.75 -23.96 -12.83
CA ALA A 236 17.85 -25.28 -13.48
C ALA A 236 16.73 -26.22 -13.00
N GLU A 237 16.09 -25.91 -11.87
CA GLU A 237 14.99 -26.66 -11.27
C GLU A 237 13.65 -26.36 -11.93
N LEU A 238 13.43 -25.14 -12.46
CA LEU A 238 12.14 -24.72 -13.01
C LEU A 238 12.10 -24.60 -14.53
N GLY A 239 13.25 -24.72 -15.23
CA GLY A 239 13.32 -24.55 -16.69
C GLY A 239 12.85 -23.14 -17.14
N GLN A 240 13.11 -22.12 -16.34
CA GLN A 240 12.73 -20.74 -16.59
C GLN A 240 13.92 -19.91 -17.08
N VAL A 241 13.67 -18.92 -17.90
CA VAL A 241 14.68 -17.95 -18.36
C VAL A 241 14.32 -16.57 -17.89
N SER A 242 15.23 -15.92 -17.16
CA SER A 242 15.13 -14.52 -16.81
C SER A 242 15.87 -13.66 -17.82
N ILE A 243 15.23 -12.64 -18.37
CA ILE A 243 15.81 -11.68 -19.30
C ILE A 243 16.12 -10.33 -18.68
N GLY A 244 15.93 -10.17 -17.38
CA GLY A 244 16.19 -8.96 -16.65
C GLY A 244 15.95 -9.12 -15.16
N LYS A 245 16.14 -8.04 -14.43
CA LYS A 245 15.87 -7.98 -13.00
C LYS A 245 14.98 -6.80 -12.68
N TYR A 246 14.12 -6.92 -11.66
CA TYR A 246 13.34 -5.81 -11.12
C TYR A 246 13.54 -5.70 -9.62
N LYS A 247 13.31 -4.53 -9.08
CA LYS A 247 13.23 -4.28 -7.64
C LYS A 247 12.07 -3.36 -7.29
N TRP A 248 11.65 -3.41 -6.04
CA TRP A 248 10.73 -2.43 -5.49
C TRP A 248 11.43 -1.09 -5.32
N MET A 249 10.72 -0.03 -5.64
CA MET A 249 11.20 1.33 -5.41
C MET A 249 10.22 2.06 -4.50
N TYR A 250 10.77 2.84 -3.60
CA TYR A 250 10.02 3.70 -2.70
C TYR A 250 10.50 5.13 -2.90
N LYS A 251 9.57 6.04 -3.12
CA LYS A 251 9.93 7.44 -3.34
C LYS A 251 10.34 8.10 -2.03
N GLU A 252 11.58 8.56 -1.97
CA GLU A 252 12.08 9.37 -0.87
C GLU A 252 11.70 10.85 -1.05
N ASP A 253 11.84 11.63 0.02
CA ASP A 253 11.72 13.09 0.03
C ASP A 253 10.32 13.59 -0.37
N VAL A 254 9.28 13.03 0.22
CA VAL A 254 7.90 13.48 0.04
C VAL A 254 7.55 14.54 1.08
N ASP A 255 7.08 15.70 0.63
CA ASP A 255 6.53 16.73 1.50
C ASP A 255 5.01 16.59 1.65
N LEU A 256 4.49 16.66 2.86
CA LEU A 256 3.07 16.77 3.13
C LEU A 256 2.75 18.00 3.95
N TYR A 257 1.83 18.80 3.46
CA TYR A 257 1.17 19.88 4.16
C TYR A 257 -0.27 19.46 4.46
N GLY A 258 -0.72 19.55 5.70
CA GLY A 258 -2.03 19.07 6.11
C GLY A 258 -2.77 20.06 6.99
N LEU A 259 -4.10 20.05 6.89
CA LEU A 259 -5.02 20.69 7.81
C LEU A 259 -6.10 19.69 8.22
N SER A 260 -6.36 19.60 9.51
CA SER A 260 -7.48 18.79 10.03
C SER A 260 -8.46 19.66 10.81
N PHE A 261 -9.71 19.29 10.73
CA PHE A 261 -10.81 19.88 11.47
C PHE A 261 -11.60 18.77 12.17
N SER A 262 -11.84 18.93 13.46
CA SER A 262 -12.64 17.99 14.24
C SER A 262 -13.69 18.72 15.05
N LYS A 263 -14.93 18.22 15.03
CA LYS A 263 -16.02 18.81 15.77
C LYS A 263 -17.15 17.82 16.06
N ASP A 264 -17.64 17.86 17.29
CA ASP A 264 -18.90 17.17 17.63
C ASP A 264 -20.11 18.03 17.25
N LEU A 265 -21.01 17.44 16.47
CA LEU A 265 -22.23 18.08 16.02
C LEU A 265 -23.42 17.16 16.21
N GLY A 266 -24.28 17.47 17.18
CA GLY A 266 -25.53 16.74 17.39
C GLY A 266 -25.34 15.25 17.73
N GLY A 267 -24.24 14.88 18.38
CA GLY A 267 -23.93 13.50 18.76
C GLY A 267 -23.16 12.71 17.69
N ILE A 268 -22.72 13.39 16.64
CA ILE A 268 -21.83 12.85 15.62
C ILE A 268 -20.49 13.57 15.76
N SER A 269 -19.40 12.82 15.89
CA SER A 269 -18.04 13.36 15.79
C SER A 269 -17.67 13.39 14.32
N LEU A 270 -17.44 14.61 13.79
CA LEU A 270 -17.08 14.84 12.39
C LEU A 270 -15.60 15.20 12.29
N GLY A 271 -14.96 14.64 11.27
CA GLY A 271 -13.57 14.90 10.92
C GLY A 271 -13.40 15.30 9.46
N LEU A 272 -12.45 16.18 9.18
CA LEU A 272 -12.05 16.55 7.84
C LEU A 272 -10.53 16.71 7.81
N ASP A 273 -9.85 15.96 6.95
CA ASP A 273 -8.44 16.14 6.62
C ASP A 273 -8.31 16.68 5.20
N LEU A 274 -7.51 17.70 5.03
CA LEU A 274 -7.10 18.25 3.74
C LEU A 274 -5.59 18.13 3.67
N THR A 275 -5.07 17.45 2.67
CA THR A 275 -3.63 17.27 2.50
C THR A 275 -3.18 17.71 1.11
N HIS A 276 -1.98 18.26 1.04
CA HIS A 276 -1.26 18.50 -0.18
C HIS A 276 0.07 17.77 -0.10
N ARG A 277 0.28 16.84 -1.01
CA ARG A 277 1.52 16.08 -1.11
C ARG A 277 2.30 16.51 -2.33
N ARG A 278 3.57 16.77 -2.14
CA ARG A 278 4.50 17.10 -3.20
C ARG A 278 5.52 16.01 -3.34
N ASN A 279 5.94 15.78 -4.58
CA ASN A 279 6.94 14.76 -4.89
C ASN A 279 6.46 13.35 -4.48
N THR A 280 5.15 13.10 -4.55
CA THR A 280 4.57 11.79 -4.19
C THR A 280 4.62 10.84 -5.40
N PRO A 281 4.86 9.54 -5.15
CA PRO A 281 4.79 8.57 -6.23
C PRO A 281 3.36 8.42 -6.75
N LEU A 282 3.25 8.26 -8.05
CA LEU A 282 1.99 8.06 -8.75
C LEU A 282 1.92 6.64 -9.32
N ARG A 283 0.71 6.19 -9.55
CA ARG A 283 0.44 4.87 -10.09
C ARG A 283 0.98 4.74 -11.51
N SER A 284 1.84 3.76 -11.76
CA SER A 284 2.54 3.58 -13.03
C SER A 284 1.92 2.46 -13.88
N ASN A 285 2.13 2.53 -15.18
CA ASN A 285 1.80 1.48 -16.14
C ASN A 285 2.93 0.44 -16.16
N THR A 286 2.66 -0.77 -15.67
CA THR A 286 3.65 -1.84 -15.59
C THR A 286 4.26 -2.19 -16.95
N THR A 287 3.45 -2.21 -18.02
CA THR A 287 3.93 -2.51 -19.36
C THR A 287 4.90 -1.44 -19.86
N GLN A 288 4.59 -0.18 -19.67
CA GLN A 288 5.47 0.93 -20.06
C GLN A 288 6.75 0.98 -19.19
N VAL A 289 6.66 0.68 -17.90
CA VAL A 289 7.84 0.56 -17.03
C VAL A 289 8.75 -0.55 -17.52
N VAL A 290 8.22 -1.72 -17.84
CA VAL A 290 8.99 -2.83 -18.40
C VAL A 290 9.57 -2.43 -19.75
N GLN A 291 8.78 -1.81 -20.63
CA GLN A 291 9.25 -1.34 -21.94
C GLN A 291 10.40 -0.32 -21.82
N SER A 292 10.26 0.69 -20.95
CA SER A 292 11.31 1.69 -20.74
C SER A 292 12.61 1.10 -20.24
N ALA A 293 12.55 -0.04 -19.54
CA ALA A 293 13.75 -0.77 -19.16
C ALA A 293 14.41 -1.47 -20.36
N PHE A 294 13.62 -1.94 -21.30
CA PHE A 294 14.15 -2.51 -22.56
C PHE A 294 14.74 -1.45 -23.49
N ASP A 295 14.32 -0.19 -23.40
CA ASP A 295 14.90 0.92 -24.17
C ASP A 295 16.40 1.14 -23.89
N ASN A 296 16.89 0.61 -22.77
CA ASN A 296 18.29 0.65 -22.39
C ASN A 296 19.10 -0.58 -22.88
N TYR A 297 18.48 -1.51 -23.61
CA TYR A 297 19.23 -2.65 -24.15
C TYR A 297 20.15 -2.24 -25.30
N PRO A 298 21.32 -2.90 -25.42
CA PRO A 298 22.17 -2.69 -26.56
C PRO A 298 21.44 -2.98 -27.88
N ALA A 299 21.60 -2.09 -28.86
CA ALA A 299 20.99 -2.18 -30.19
C ALA A 299 21.05 -3.58 -30.87
N PRO A 300 22.08 -4.45 -30.65
CA PRO A 300 22.08 -5.80 -31.20
C PRO A 300 20.97 -6.73 -30.76
N LEU A 301 20.32 -6.45 -29.61
CA LEU A 301 19.22 -7.27 -29.09
C LEU A 301 17.86 -6.81 -29.56
N ALA A 302 17.71 -5.58 -30.00
CA ALA A 302 16.45 -5.01 -30.43
C ALA A 302 15.68 -5.92 -31.43
N PRO A 303 16.30 -6.48 -32.48
CA PRO A 303 15.59 -7.38 -33.41
C PRO A 303 15.12 -8.70 -32.77
N VAL A 304 15.84 -9.19 -31.76
CA VAL A 304 15.46 -10.42 -31.04
C VAL A 304 14.24 -10.16 -30.17
N LEU A 305 14.24 -9.05 -29.47
CA LEU A 305 13.16 -8.64 -28.59
C LEU A 305 11.91 -8.24 -29.41
N GLU A 306 12.06 -7.47 -30.48
CA GLU A 306 10.98 -7.11 -31.39
C GLU A 306 10.32 -8.35 -32.02
N ALA A 307 11.11 -9.34 -32.44
CA ALA A 307 10.59 -10.58 -33.01
C ALA A 307 9.79 -11.42 -32.01
N ASN A 308 10.05 -11.31 -30.71
CA ASN A 308 9.41 -12.11 -29.66
C ASN A 308 8.31 -11.38 -28.91
N PHE A 309 8.39 -10.07 -28.78
CA PHE A 309 7.45 -9.25 -28.00
C PHE A 309 6.56 -8.32 -28.86
N GLY A 310 6.84 -8.26 -30.17
CA GLY A 310 6.07 -7.50 -31.14
C GLY A 310 6.65 -6.10 -31.45
N PRO A 311 6.12 -5.45 -32.51
CA PRO A 311 6.66 -4.17 -33.01
C PRO A 311 6.29 -2.96 -32.10
N GLU A 312 5.57 -3.16 -31.04
CA GLU A 312 5.26 -2.11 -30.06
C GLU A 312 6.40 -1.88 -29.06
N PHE A 313 7.41 -2.76 -29.03
CA PHE A 313 8.64 -2.52 -28.29
C PHE A 313 9.54 -1.56 -29.07
N ASP A 314 9.52 -0.30 -28.67
CA ASP A 314 10.40 0.73 -29.22
C ASP A 314 11.75 0.70 -28.49
N PHE A 315 12.82 0.38 -29.23
CA PHE A 315 14.18 0.20 -28.69
C PHE A 315 15.11 1.38 -29.02
N ASP A 316 14.59 2.57 -29.17
CA ASP A 316 15.39 3.78 -29.42
C ASP A 316 16.23 4.22 -28.18
N GLY A 317 16.74 3.25 -27.45
CA GLY A 317 17.46 3.45 -26.23
C GLY A 317 18.93 3.69 -26.37
N ALA A 318 19.38 4.89 -26.20
CA ALA A 318 20.79 5.23 -26.28
C ALA A 318 21.37 5.96 -25.05
N ASP A 319 20.90 5.82 -23.86
CA ASP A 319 21.64 6.34 -22.71
C ASP A 319 21.52 5.40 -21.50
N GLY A 320 22.44 4.44 -21.47
CA GLY A 320 22.65 3.58 -20.32
C GLY A 320 22.93 4.40 -19.06
N ALA A 321 22.11 4.21 -18.07
CA ALA A 321 22.25 4.54 -16.65
C ALA A 321 20.99 5.16 -16.00
N ASN A 322 19.90 5.36 -16.71
CA ASN A 322 18.69 5.84 -16.05
C ASN A 322 17.70 4.69 -15.88
N TYR A 323 17.55 4.25 -14.65
CA TYR A 323 16.47 3.38 -14.23
C TYR A 323 15.12 3.96 -14.67
N PRO A 324 14.13 3.11 -15.01
CA PRO A 324 12.80 3.58 -15.32
C PRO A 324 12.33 4.46 -14.16
N ARG A 325 12.00 5.68 -14.48
CA ARG A 325 11.54 6.65 -13.49
C ARG A 325 10.13 6.28 -13.11
N VAL A 326 9.88 6.15 -11.83
CA VAL A 326 8.52 6.08 -11.31
C VAL A 326 7.84 7.42 -11.60
N PRO A 327 6.59 7.46 -12.09
CA PRO A 327 5.89 8.73 -12.22
C PRO A 327 5.73 9.39 -10.86
N VAL A 328 6.04 10.66 -10.80
CA VAL A 328 6.02 11.46 -9.57
C VAL A 328 5.20 12.72 -9.80
N GLY A 329 4.44 13.14 -8.81
CA GLY A 329 3.61 14.32 -8.95
C GLY A 329 3.14 14.91 -7.63
N ASN A 330 2.21 15.85 -7.75
CA ASN A 330 1.57 16.53 -6.64
C ASN A 330 0.10 16.12 -6.56
N THR A 331 -0.41 15.90 -5.35
CA THR A 331 -1.79 15.46 -5.12
C THR A 331 -2.46 16.25 -4.00
N PHE A 332 -3.79 16.41 -4.10
CA PHE A 332 -4.65 17.00 -3.08
C PHE A 332 -5.73 16.03 -2.61
N PRO A 333 -5.44 15.14 -1.68
CA PRO A 333 -6.46 14.35 -1.02
C PRO A 333 -7.26 15.15 0.01
N ALA A 334 -8.57 14.83 0.11
CA ALA A 334 -9.46 15.26 1.18
C ALA A 334 -10.20 14.05 1.75
N VAL A 335 -10.24 13.93 3.07
CA VAL A 335 -10.91 12.84 3.79
C VAL A 335 -11.92 13.45 4.74
N PHE A 336 -13.20 13.19 4.48
CA PHE A 336 -14.31 13.63 5.33
C PHE A 336 -14.98 12.43 5.97
N ASN A 337 -15.15 12.46 7.28
CA ASN A 337 -15.70 11.32 8.00
C ASN A 337 -16.63 11.74 9.15
N GLY A 338 -17.32 10.75 9.66
CA GLY A 338 -18.13 10.89 10.86
C GLY A 338 -18.37 9.57 11.55
N VAL A 339 -18.40 9.62 12.87
CA VAL A 339 -18.75 8.50 13.73
C VAL A 339 -19.82 8.92 14.73
N GLY A 340 -20.78 8.03 14.95
CA GLY A 340 -21.87 8.27 15.90
C GLY A 340 -22.38 7.01 16.54
N PHE A 341 -23.21 7.17 17.56
CA PHE A 341 -23.85 6.09 18.28
C PHE A 341 -25.32 5.95 17.91
N LEU A 342 -25.76 4.71 17.78
CA LEU A 342 -27.15 4.37 17.58
C LEU A 342 -27.90 4.43 18.93
N THR A 343 -29.04 5.11 18.95
CA THR A 343 -29.95 5.12 20.11
C THR A 343 -30.97 4.00 20.00
N ASP A 344 -31.57 3.64 21.13
CA ASP A 344 -32.64 2.64 21.15
C ASP A 344 -33.84 3.08 20.26
N THR A 345 -34.19 2.23 19.33
CA THR A 345 -35.33 2.43 18.39
C THR A 345 -36.42 1.36 18.52
N GLY A 346 -36.23 0.37 19.41
CA GLY A 346 -37.07 -0.82 19.49
C GLY A 346 -36.69 -1.92 18.47
N ILE A 347 -35.89 -1.60 17.40
CA ILE A 347 -35.32 -2.57 16.48
C ILE A 347 -33.97 -3.03 16.99
N TRP A 348 -33.13 -2.12 17.45
CA TRP A 348 -31.88 -2.31 18.17
C TRP A 348 -31.87 -1.46 19.44
N GLN A 349 -31.02 -1.79 20.38
CA GLN A 349 -30.92 -1.07 21.66
C GLN A 349 -29.74 -0.11 21.74
N GLY A 350 -28.82 -0.22 20.81
CA GLY A 350 -27.66 0.66 20.71
C GLY A 350 -26.78 0.30 19.51
N GLY A 351 -25.53 0.71 19.55
CA GLY A 351 -24.57 0.41 18.52
C GLY A 351 -23.78 1.63 18.02
N SER A 352 -23.14 1.49 16.89
CA SER A 352 -22.36 2.57 16.26
C SER A 352 -22.52 2.58 14.75
N TYR A 353 -22.25 3.71 14.15
CA TYR A 353 -22.09 3.86 12.72
C TYR A 353 -20.90 4.79 12.42
N ALA A 354 -20.27 4.58 11.27
CA ALA A 354 -19.21 5.43 10.77
C ALA A 354 -19.32 5.53 9.25
N PHE A 355 -18.88 6.65 8.72
CA PHE A 355 -18.70 6.85 7.29
C PHE A 355 -17.42 7.63 7.03
N GLU A 356 -16.82 7.41 5.86
CA GLU A 356 -15.67 8.15 5.39
C GLU A 356 -15.71 8.29 3.88
N LEU A 357 -15.64 9.51 3.41
CA LEU A 357 -15.54 9.87 2.00
C LEU A 357 -14.12 10.37 1.72
N VAL A 358 -13.44 9.72 0.82
CA VAL A 358 -12.14 10.13 0.30
C VAL A 358 -12.33 10.74 -1.07
N LEU A 359 -11.73 11.90 -1.29
CA LEU A 359 -11.58 12.55 -2.58
C LEU A 359 -10.08 12.73 -2.82
N ALA A 360 -9.59 12.37 -3.99
CA ALA A 360 -8.20 12.62 -4.37
C ALA A 360 -8.15 13.31 -5.75
N TYR A 361 -7.29 14.29 -5.86
CA TYR A 361 -7.07 15.07 -7.06
C TYR A 361 -5.59 15.00 -7.44
N LEU A 362 -5.29 14.64 -8.69
CA LEU A 362 -3.95 14.67 -9.27
C LEU A 362 -3.72 16.06 -9.86
N ASP A 363 -2.92 16.86 -9.18
CA ASP A 363 -2.68 18.26 -9.52
C ASP A 363 -1.69 18.41 -10.69
N GLU A 364 -0.54 17.76 -10.56
CA GLU A 364 0.58 17.90 -11.49
C GLU A 364 1.39 16.60 -11.54
N VAL A 365 1.80 16.19 -12.74
CA VAL A 365 2.82 15.15 -12.94
C VAL A 365 4.15 15.84 -13.16
N THR A 366 5.06 15.74 -12.20
CA THR A 366 6.34 16.46 -12.24
C THR A 366 7.46 15.66 -12.91
N GLN A 367 7.30 14.34 -13.02
CA GLN A 367 8.30 13.44 -13.60
C GLN A 367 7.64 12.14 -14.08
N GLY A 368 8.10 11.61 -15.21
CA GLY A 368 7.71 10.27 -15.70
C GLY A 368 6.26 10.19 -16.14
N GLU A 369 5.70 11.24 -16.75
CA GLU A 369 4.32 11.28 -17.23
C GLU A 369 4.03 10.12 -18.21
N GLU A 370 5.00 9.75 -19.03
CA GLU A 370 4.93 8.63 -19.97
C GLU A 370 4.77 7.26 -19.28
N LEU A 371 5.13 7.18 -18.00
CA LEU A 371 4.97 5.97 -17.18
C LEU A 371 3.69 5.95 -16.35
N LEU A 372 2.89 7.02 -16.40
CA LEU A 372 1.64 7.12 -15.65
C LEU A 372 0.67 6.00 -16.07
N MET A 373 -0.12 5.50 -15.12
CA MET A 373 -1.07 4.42 -15.38
C MET A 373 -2.01 4.78 -16.53
N SER A 374 -1.87 4.04 -17.62
CA SER A 374 -2.74 4.14 -18.80
C SER A 374 -3.03 2.72 -19.31
N THR A 375 -4.25 2.27 -19.08
CA THR A 375 -4.78 0.98 -19.58
C THR A 375 -6.14 1.22 -20.20
N PRO A 376 -6.69 0.26 -20.95
CA PRO A 376 -8.05 0.42 -21.52
C PRO A 376 -9.15 0.64 -20.47
N THR A 377 -8.87 0.33 -19.20
CA THR A 377 -9.84 0.41 -18.11
C THR A 377 -9.52 1.53 -17.11
N ILE A 378 -8.26 1.92 -16.98
CA ILE A 378 -7.80 3.00 -16.12
C ILE A 378 -6.79 3.82 -16.88
N SER A 379 -7.02 5.12 -16.99
CA SER A 379 -6.07 6.09 -17.52
C SER A 379 -6.04 7.28 -16.58
N LEU A 380 -4.87 7.54 -16.00
CA LEU A 380 -4.63 8.69 -15.12
C LEU A 380 -4.04 9.83 -15.95
N GLU A 381 -4.55 11.05 -15.73
CA GLU A 381 -4.08 12.28 -16.36
C GLU A 381 -4.03 13.40 -15.31
N GLU A 382 -3.27 14.44 -15.58
CA GLU A 382 -3.32 15.66 -14.76
C GLU A 382 -4.74 16.22 -14.70
N GLY A 383 -5.17 16.60 -13.51
CA GLY A 383 -6.53 17.08 -13.28
C GLY A 383 -7.55 16.00 -12.96
N ASP A 384 -7.15 14.74 -12.97
CA ASP A 384 -8.04 13.64 -12.62
C ASP A 384 -8.43 13.65 -11.14
N THR A 385 -9.67 13.23 -10.91
CA THR A 385 -10.24 13.06 -9.58
C THR A 385 -10.65 11.62 -9.35
N SER A 386 -10.50 11.16 -8.11
CA SER A 386 -11.10 9.91 -7.66
C SER A 386 -11.88 10.11 -6.38
N SER A 387 -12.82 9.20 -6.14
CA SER A 387 -13.57 9.19 -4.88
C SER A 387 -13.87 7.78 -4.39
N ASN A 388 -13.82 7.62 -3.07
CA ASN A 388 -14.08 6.36 -2.40
C ASN A 388 -14.96 6.60 -1.16
N LEU A 389 -15.88 5.68 -0.87
CA LEU A 389 -16.77 5.72 0.27
C LEU A 389 -16.59 4.47 1.12
N ALA A 390 -16.29 4.66 2.40
CA ALA A 390 -16.30 3.61 3.40
C ALA A 390 -17.45 3.82 4.39
N LEU A 391 -18.12 2.73 4.76
CA LEU A 391 -19.28 2.73 5.67
C LEU A 391 -19.12 1.61 6.69
N ALA A 392 -19.57 1.86 7.91
CA ALA A 392 -19.80 0.83 8.92
C ALA A 392 -21.14 1.10 9.64
N PHE A 393 -21.88 0.04 9.90
CA PHE A 393 -23.15 0.12 10.64
C PHE A 393 -23.29 -1.11 11.52
N ASN A 394 -23.21 -0.90 12.83
CA ASN A 394 -23.07 -1.97 13.83
C ASN A 394 -24.14 -1.86 14.93
N PRO A 395 -25.42 -2.18 14.66
CA PRO A 395 -26.47 -2.20 15.68
C PRO A 395 -26.23 -3.33 16.68
N THR A 396 -26.58 -3.05 17.95
CA THR A 396 -26.36 -3.95 19.08
C THR A 396 -27.67 -4.23 19.81
N TRP A 397 -27.87 -5.48 20.20
CA TRP A 397 -28.93 -5.98 21.08
C TRP A 397 -28.30 -6.45 22.37
N TYR A 398 -28.65 -5.78 23.47
CA TYR A 398 -28.13 -6.09 24.79
C TYR A 398 -28.90 -7.21 25.44
N GLN A 399 -28.21 -8.09 26.17
CA GLN A 399 -28.77 -9.13 27.00
C GLN A 399 -29.81 -10.00 26.29
N VAL A 400 -29.56 -10.37 25.03
CA VAL A 400 -30.41 -11.32 24.27
C VAL A 400 -30.53 -12.66 25.00
N PHE A 401 -29.48 -13.03 25.75
CA PHE A 401 -29.48 -14.01 26.84
C PHE A 401 -28.74 -13.40 28.04
N PRO A 402 -28.95 -13.90 29.27
CA PRO A 402 -28.25 -13.39 30.42
C PRO A 402 -26.72 -13.36 30.19
N GLY A 403 -26.11 -12.17 30.22
CA GLY A 403 -24.70 -11.95 29.99
C GLY A 403 -24.25 -11.98 28.52
N VAL A 404 -25.15 -12.02 27.53
CA VAL A 404 -24.82 -12.10 26.12
C VAL A 404 -25.38 -10.90 25.36
N ASP A 405 -24.52 -10.11 24.78
CA ASP A 405 -24.86 -9.04 23.84
C ASP A 405 -24.54 -9.50 22.41
N LEU A 406 -25.42 -9.16 21.46
CA LEU A 406 -25.20 -9.41 20.03
C LEU A 406 -24.99 -8.10 19.28
N THR A 407 -24.04 -8.08 18.38
CA THR A 407 -23.79 -6.96 17.47
C THR A 407 -23.75 -7.46 16.03
N LEU A 408 -24.56 -6.89 15.16
CA LEU A 408 -24.41 -7.06 13.72
C LEU A 408 -23.21 -6.23 13.28
N ARG A 409 -22.23 -6.86 12.67
CA ARG A 409 -21.02 -6.21 12.14
C ARG A 409 -21.18 -6.05 10.63
N THR A 410 -21.30 -4.81 10.17
CA THR A 410 -21.35 -4.53 8.73
C THR A 410 -20.37 -3.44 8.37
N SER A 411 -19.67 -3.63 7.27
CA SER A 411 -18.85 -2.61 6.65
C SER A 411 -18.85 -2.76 5.14
N ALA A 412 -18.61 -1.66 4.45
CA ALA A 412 -18.41 -1.65 3.01
C ALA A 412 -17.43 -0.55 2.65
N ASN A 413 -16.62 -0.80 1.63
CA ASN A 413 -15.77 0.17 0.98
C ASN A 413 -15.98 0.06 -0.52
N ILE A 414 -16.17 1.17 -1.22
CA ILE A 414 -16.43 1.21 -2.66
C ILE A 414 -15.80 2.44 -3.31
N GLY A 415 -15.12 2.24 -4.43
CA GLY A 415 -14.74 3.31 -5.34
C GLY A 415 -15.96 3.84 -6.08
N LEU A 416 -16.24 5.14 -5.93
CA LEU A 416 -17.41 5.79 -6.52
C LEU A 416 -17.11 6.40 -7.89
N HIS A 417 -15.89 6.88 -8.11
CA HIS A 417 -15.47 7.55 -9.33
C HIS A 417 -13.96 7.50 -9.49
N GLY A 418 -13.50 7.30 -10.72
CA GLY A 418 -12.10 7.36 -11.11
C GLY A 418 -11.20 6.35 -10.43
N SER A 419 -9.90 6.60 -10.48
CA SER A 419 -8.88 5.77 -9.85
C SER A 419 -7.95 6.61 -9.00
N ALA A 420 -7.56 6.10 -7.83
CA ALA A 420 -6.66 6.82 -6.95
C ALA A 420 -5.27 6.97 -7.60
N PRO A 421 -4.69 8.18 -7.58
CA PRO A 421 -3.41 8.41 -8.25
C PRO A 421 -2.22 7.72 -7.58
N ASN A 422 -2.34 7.31 -6.33
CA ASN A 422 -1.27 6.68 -5.54
C ASN A 422 -1.40 5.15 -5.39
N GLY A 423 -2.19 4.48 -6.21
CA GLY A 423 -2.25 3.01 -6.25
C GLY A 423 -2.94 2.30 -5.10
N LEU A 424 -3.23 2.94 -3.98
CA LEU A 424 -3.92 2.36 -2.83
C LEU A 424 -5.33 2.92 -2.70
N GLY A 425 -6.28 2.07 -3.07
CA GLY A 425 -7.71 2.24 -2.80
C GLY A 425 -8.45 3.17 -3.75
N GLY A 426 -9.62 2.73 -4.19
CA GLY A 426 -10.58 3.57 -4.82
C GLY A 426 -10.66 3.52 -6.33
N ASP A 427 -10.48 2.35 -6.95
CA ASP A 427 -10.88 2.18 -8.36
C ASP A 427 -12.41 2.14 -8.46
N GLU A 428 -12.96 2.84 -9.44
CA GLU A 428 -14.40 2.95 -9.66
C GLU A 428 -15.08 1.58 -9.76
N GLU A 429 -16.21 1.42 -9.04
CA GLU A 429 -16.99 0.17 -8.93
C GLU A 429 -16.29 -0.99 -8.20
N VAL A 430 -15.03 -0.84 -7.78
CA VAL A 430 -14.31 -1.86 -7.01
C VAL A 430 -14.55 -1.67 -5.54
N GLY A 431 -14.82 -2.75 -4.84
CA GLY A 431 -15.05 -2.67 -3.40
C GLY A 431 -15.02 -4.00 -2.67
N LEU A 432 -15.12 -3.88 -1.37
CA LEU A 432 -15.22 -5.00 -0.46
C LEU A 432 -16.31 -4.72 0.60
N GLY A 433 -16.87 -5.75 1.13
CA GLY A 433 -17.85 -5.64 2.20
C GLY A 433 -17.79 -6.79 3.18
N THR A 434 -18.31 -6.54 4.36
CA THR A 434 -18.40 -7.54 5.43
C THR A 434 -19.79 -7.51 6.05
N ILE A 435 -20.35 -8.67 6.29
CA ILE A 435 -21.54 -8.85 7.13
C ILE A 435 -21.30 -9.99 8.10
N GLY A 436 -21.54 -9.76 9.38
CA GLY A 436 -21.27 -10.74 10.42
C GLY A 436 -22.09 -10.52 11.68
N LEU A 437 -21.98 -11.47 12.59
CA LEU A 437 -22.60 -11.41 13.89
C LEU A 437 -21.57 -11.70 14.97
N GLU A 438 -21.44 -10.79 15.91
CA GLU A 438 -20.58 -10.91 17.09
C GLU A 438 -21.43 -11.13 18.33
N ALA A 439 -21.07 -12.13 19.13
CA ALA A 439 -21.61 -12.36 20.46
C ALA A 439 -20.55 -12.00 21.52
N SER A 440 -20.86 -11.05 22.38
CA SER A 440 -20.04 -10.71 23.56
C SER A 440 -20.64 -11.36 24.80
N VAL A 441 -19.83 -12.16 25.50
CA VAL A 441 -20.27 -12.91 26.69
C VAL A 441 -19.59 -12.37 27.93
N ASN A 442 -20.38 -11.79 28.84
CA ASN A 442 -19.94 -11.17 30.09
C ASN A 442 -18.81 -10.12 29.90
N GLN A 443 -18.71 -9.52 28.71
CA GLN A 443 -17.65 -8.58 28.33
C GLN A 443 -16.22 -9.15 28.45
N LEU A 444 -16.07 -10.46 28.60
CA LEU A 444 -14.80 -11.18 28.71
C LEU A 444 -14.48 -11.99 27.46
N TRP A 445 -15.50 -12.55 26.83
CA TRP A 445 -15.33 -13.36 25.64
C TRP A 445 -16.11 -12.75 24.49
N SER A 446 -15.54 -12.79 23.31
CA SER A 446 -16.28 -12.51 22.09
C SER A 446 -16.08 -13.65 21.08
N ALA A 447 -17.15 -13.97 20.38
CA ALA A 447 -17.18 -14.88 19.25
C ALA A 447 -17.83 -14.16 18.08
N ASP A 448 -17.19 -14.20 16.93
CA ASP A 448 -17.60 -13.47 15.75
C ASP A 448 -17.58 -14.37 14.52
N ILE A 449 -18.63 -14.32 13.71
CA ILE A 449 -18.70 -14.95 12.40
C ILE A 449 -18.97 -13.88 11.35
N ARG A 450 -18.17 -13.84 10.28
CA ARG A 450 -18.31 -12.85 9.19
C ARG A 450 -18.24 -13.53 7.84
N TYR A 451 -19.04 -13.03 6.92
CA TYR A 451 -18.89 -13.23 5.49
C TYR A 451 -18.24 -11.98 4.90
N ASN A 452 -17.08 -12.15 4.31
CA ASN A 452 -16.33 -11.11 3.62
C ASN A 452 -16.49 -11.35 2.12
N PHE A 453 -16.86 -10.32 1.37
CA PHE A 453 -17.11 -10.42 -0.05
C PHE A 453 -16.44 -9.28 -0.80
N PHE A 454 -16.00 -9.58 -2.01
CA PHE A 454 -15.32 -8.64 -2.89
C PHE A 454 -16.13 -8.48 -4.18
N PHE A 455 -16.26 -7.25 -4.64
CA PHE A 455 -17.05 -6.96 -5.83
C PHE A 455 -16.36 -5.94 -6.72
N GLY A 456 -16.77 -5.90 -7.98
CA GLY A 456 -16.26 -4.98 -8.99
C GLY A 456 -16.11 -5.63 -10.36
N PRO A 457 -15.78 -4.85 -11.39
CA PRO A 457 -15.46 -5.37 -12.70
C PRO A 457 -14.17 -6.20 -12.64
N GLN A 458 -14.07 -7.21 -13.49
CA GLN A 458 -12.83 -7.97 -13.65
C GLN A 458 -11.81 -7.10 -14.38
N ARG A 459 -10.86 -6.55 -13.64
CA ARG A 459 -9.76 -5.72 -14.13
C ARG A 459 -8.46 -6.20 -13.50
N ASN A 460 -7.33 -5.87 -14.11
CA ASN A 460 -6.00 -6.21 -13.57
C ASN A 460 -5.53 -5.19 -12.51
N GLU A 461 -6.45 -4.64 -11.71
CA GLU A 461 -6.17 -3.66 -10.67
C GLU A 461 -6.25 -4.31 -9.28
N ILE A 462 -5.50 -3.77 -8.34
CA ILE A 462 -5.52 -4.19 -6.93
C ILE A 462 -6.94 -4.02 -6.37
N GLY A 463 -7.47 -5.08 -5.79
CA GLY A 463 -8.83 -5.12 -5.24
C GLY A 463 -9.85 -5.80 -6.16
N ALA A 464 -9.89 -5.50 -7.45
CA ALA A 464 -10.73 -6.20 -8.42
C ALA A 464 -10.30 -7.66 -8.63
N GLN A 465 -9.03 -7.97 -8.38
CA GLN A 465 -8.46 -9.32 -8.43
C GLN A 465 -8.99 -10.24 -7.33
N TRP A 466 -9.58 -9.69 -6.26
CA TRP A 466 -10.12 -10.48 -5.14
C TRP A 466 -11.57 -10.89 -5.30
N LYS A 467 -12.20 -10.63 -6.43
CA LYS A 467 -13.62 -10.91 -6.68
C LYS A 467 -14.03 -12.38 -6.44
N ASP A 468 -13.11 -13.32 -6.56
CA ASP A 468 -13.29 -14.74 -6.28
C ASP A 468 -12.76 -15.17 -4.91
N ARG A 469 -12.41 -14.22 -4.03
CA ARG A 469 -11.81 -14.45 -2.71
C ARG A 469 -12.81 -14.25 -1.56
N ASP A 470 -14.10 -14.40 -1.84
CA ASP A 470 -15.13 -14.41 -0.81
C ASP A 470 -14.83 -15.49 0.23
N ASN A 471 -14.99 -15.14 1.50
CA ASN A 471 -14.67 -16.07 2.58
C ASN A 471 -15.56 -15.90 3.80
N ILE A 472 -15.59 -16.93 4.63
CA ILE A 472 -16.22 -16.90 5.96
C ILE A 472 -15.11 -17.00 7.00
N SER A 473 -15.12 -16.08 7.94
CA SER A 473 -14.17 -16.05 9.05
C SER A 473 -14.86 -16.27 10.39
N LEU A 474 -14.14 -16.93 11.31
CA LEU A 474 -14.53 -17.15 12.69
C LEU A 474 -13.44 -16.62 13.61
N THR A 475 -13.81 -15.75 14.54
CA THR A 475 -12.86 -15.17 15.49
C THR A 475 -13.32 -15.40 16.92
N PHE A 476 -12.42 -15.82 17.79
CA PHE A 476 -12.64 -15.90 19.23
C PHE A 476 -11.61 -15.05 19.95
N LYS A 477 -12.09 -14.14 20.81
CA LYS A 477 -11.24 -13.28 21.64
C LYS A 477 -11.59 -13.43 23.11
N ARG A 478 -10.56 -13.29 23.95
CA ARG A 478 -10.73 -13.18 25.39
C ARG A 478 -9.97 -11.96 25.88
N THR A 479 -10.67 -11.11 26.62
CA THR A 479 -10.07 -9.97 27.32
C THR A 479 -9.61 -10.41 28.70
N PHE A 480 -8.38 -10.05 29.11
CA PHE A 480 -7.78 -10.40 30.38
C PHE A 480 -7.71 -9.20 31.34
#